data_88aff31cd8b5a1be70d79051e64a77bf
#
_entry.id   88aff31cd8b5a1be70d79051e64a77bf
#
_cell.length_a   1.000
_cell.length_b   1.000
_cell.length_c   1.000
_cell.angle_alpha   90.00
_cell.angle_beta   90.00
_cell.angle_gamma   90.00
#
_symmetry.space_group_name_H-M   'P 1'
#
loop_
_entity.id
_entity.type
_entity.pdbx_description
1 polymer ?
#
loop_
_entity_poly.entity_id
_entity_poly.type
_entity_poly.pdbx_seq_one_letter_code
_entity_poly.pdbx_strand_id
1 'polypeptide(L)'
;TYEASLKYKSLIPTGTYDPFFRKKDLIINHLFDDLKLPVIKMEVSNGSGLMANHNTVLLNGDIMNEVYEMANNHHLIFFIDIGRPSNNCYQIDNLVESIKKYPNMKFVVCHLTAPQKDQMDLLKENMNKLKLDNVYFDIASLPNNTKEEYPFPLAQEYIKEAINIVGSDKILWGTDFPYAMMNYSYLESYKYIEDSNLFTQEEKENIFYNNAKKLFKELI
;
A
#
# COMPACT_ATOMS: atom_id res chain seq x y z
N THR A 1 11.39 14.82 4.96
CA THR A 1 10.70 14.49 3.69
C THR A 1 9.91 15.66 3.13
N TYR A 2 9.11 16.37 3.96
CA TYR A 2 8.33 17.54 3.49
C TYR A 2 9.21 18.64 2.87
N GLU A 3 10.29 19.04 3.53
CA GLU A 3 11.24 20.04 3.00
C GLU A 3 11.85 19.62 1.65
N ALA A 4 12.10 18.30 1.48
CA ALA A 4 12.58 17.78 0.20
C ALA A 4 11.51 17.90 -0.90
N SER A 5 10.24 17.69 -0.58
CA SER A 5 9.13 17.84 -1.55
C SER A 5 8.92 19.28 -2.01
N LEU A 6 9.23 20.27 -1.16
CA LEU A 6 9.20 21.68 -1.56
C LEU A 6 10.29 21.98 -2.62
N LYS A 7 11.40 21.25 -2.57
CA LYS A 7 12.51 21.42 -3.51
C LYS A 7 12.37 20.56 -4.78
N TYR A 8 11.81 19.35 -4.63
CA TYR A 8 11.69 18.38 -5.71
C TYR A 8 10.23 18.01 -5.90
N LYS A 9 9.58 18.55 -6.91
CA LYS A 9 8.16 18.35 -7.18
C LYS A 9 7.76 16.89 -7.50
N SER A 10 8.73 16.04 -7.83
CA SER A 10 8.52 14.60 -8.02
C SER A 10 8.34 13.83 -6.71
N LEU A 11 8.56 14.47 -5.56
CA LEU A 11 8.38 13.86 -4.24
C LEU A 11 7.03 14.26 -3.66
N ILE A 12 6.20 13.27 -3.37
CA ILE A 12 4.90 13.46 -2.69
C ILE A 12 5.09 13.05 -1.22
N PRO A 13 5.02 13.99 -0.28
CA PRO A 13 5.20 13.68 1.13
C PRO A 13 3.98 12.97 1.68
N THR A 14 4.22 11.99 2.55
CA THR A 14 3.17 11.19 3.19
C THR A 14 3.21 11.40 4.70
N GLY A 15 2.04 11.59 5.29
CA GLY A 15 1.87 11.67 6.75
C GLY A 15 1.54 10.32 7.38
N THR A 16 1.79 10.20 8.66
CA THR A 16 1.33 9.11 9.52
C THR A 16 1.17 9.61 10.95
N TYR A 17 0.30 8.98 11.72
CA TYR A 17 0.16 9.26 13.15
C TYR A 17 -0.38 8.04 13.89
N ASP A 18 -0.20 8.02 15.22
CA ASP A 18 -0.81 7.03 16.10
C ASP A 18 -2.19 7.54 16.58
N PRO A 19 -3.31 6.87 16.23
CA PRO A 19 -4.65 7.30 16.63
C PRO A 19 -4.90 7.21 18.14
N PHE A 20 -4.07 6.51 18.91
CA PHE A 20 -4.12 6.45 20.37
C PHE A 20 -3.35 7.58 21.06
N PHE A 21 -2.60 8.37 20.30
CA PHE A 21 -1.87 9.48 20.89
C PHE A 21 -2.82 10.58 21.39
N ARG A 22 -2.65 11.00 22.66
CA ARG A 22 -3.57 11.96 23.31
C ARG A 22 -3.69 13.31 22.61
N LYS A 23 -2.65 13.72 21.88
CA LYS A 23 -2.58 14.98 21.13
C LYS A 23 -2.64 14.74 19.62
N LYS A 24 -3.34 13.68 19.18
CA LYS A 24 -3.46 13.32 17.74
C LYS A 24 -3.95 14.51 16.91
N ASP A 25 -4.87 15.32 17.44
CA ASP A 25 -5.41 16.48 16.71
C ASP A 25 -4.34 17.51 16.34
N LEU A 26 -3.33 17.73 17.21
CA LEU A 26 -2.20 18.61 16.88
C LEU A 26 -1.36 18.07 15.73
N ILE A 27 -1.20 16.73 15.67
CA ILE A 27 -0.47 16.08 14.60
C ILE A 27 -1.28 16.13 13.30
N ILE A 28 -2.58 15.83 13.37
CA ILE A 28 -3.50 15.91 12.23
C ILE A 28 -3.51 17.32 11.63
N ASN A 29 -3.74 18.33 12.47
CA ASN A 29 -3.75 19.73 12.04
C ASN A 29 -2.41 20.11 11.39
N HIS A 30 -1.30 19.75 12.03
CA HIS A 30 0.02 20.05 11.47
C HIS A 30 0.25 19.36 10.11
N LEU A 31 0.00 18.05 10.00
CA LEU A 31 0.26 17.29 8.78
C LEU A 31 -0.70 17.65 7.64
N PHE A 32 -1.99 17.76 7.93
CA PHE A 32 -3.02 17.81 6.90
C PHE A 32 -3.64 19.20 6.71
N ASP A 33 -3.64 20.06 7.74
CA ASP A 33 -4.12 21.45 7.61
C ASP A 33 -3.00 22.43 7.32
N ASP A 34 -1.86 22.37 8.04
CA ASP A 34 -0.74 23.32 7.86
C ASP A 34 0.13 22.90 6.66
N LEU A 35 0.65 21.67 6.65
CA LEU A 35 1.56 21.17 5.61
C LEU A 35 0.83 20.69 4.35
N LYS A 36 -0.50 20.47 4.42
CA LYS A 36 -1.32 19.99 3.29
C LYS A 36 -0.80 18.70 2.67
N LEU A 37 -0.34 17.74 3.51
CA LEU A 37 0.10 16.46 2.98
C LEU A 37 -1.07 15.73 2.32
N PRO A 38 -0.90 15.26 1.06
CA PRO A 38 -2.03 14.70 0.31
C PRO A 38 -2.24 13.19 0.53
N VAL A 39 -1.34 12.57 1.26
CA VAL A 39 -1.30 11.11 1.45
C VAL A 39 -1.12 10.80 2.92
N ILE A 40 -1.84 9.79 3.39
CA ILE A 40 -1.62 9.15 4.68
C ILE A 40 -1.20 7.70 4.49
N LYS A 41 -0.21 7.22 5.24
CA LYS A 41 0.10 5.79 5.36
C LYS A 41 -0.16 5.32 6.79
N MET A 42 -0.97 4.27 6.91
CA MET A 42 -1.17 3.55 8.16
C MET A 42 -0.53 2.17 8.04
N GLU A 43 0.47 1.92 8.87
CA GLU A 43 1.03 0.60 9.06
C GLU A 43 0.37 -0.03 10.28
N VAL A 44 -0.43 -1.07 10.07
CA VAL A 44 -1.20 -1.73 11.15
C VAL A 44 -0.55 -3.03 11.61
N SER A 45 0.59 -3.42 11.03
CA SER A 45 1.25 -4.69 11.30
C SER A 45 1.58 -4.91 12.78
N ASN A 46 1.70 -6.17 13.17
CA ASN A 46 2.12 -6.56 14.53
C ASN A 46 3.62 -6.33 14.80
N GLY A 47 4.43 -6.18 13.74
CA GLY A 47 5.89 -6.06 13.89
C GLY A 47 6.34 -4.67 14.32
N SER A 48 5.97 -3.66 13.53
CA SER A 48 6.40 -2.26 13.70
C SER A 48 5.25 -1.26 13.58
N GLY A 49 4.05 -1.74 13.25
CA GLY A 49 2.87 -0.92 13.06
C GLY A 49 2.03 -0.74 14.32
N LEU A 50 0.83 -0.24 14.11
CA LEU A 50 -0.12 0.11 15.17
C LEU A 50 -0.41 -1.05 16.13
N MET A 51 -0.57 -2.27 15.59
CA MET A 51 -0.89 -3.46 16.40
C MET A 51 0.30 -4.07 17.14
N ALA A 52 1.50 -3.53 16.97
CA ALA A 52 2.62 -3.87 17.85
C ALA A 52 2.35 -3.42 19.31
N ASN A 53 1.66 -2.30 19.47
CA ASN A 53 1.32 -1.74 20.78
C ASN A 53 -0.17 -1.87 21.13
N HIS A 54 -1.04 -1.98 20.12
CA HIS A 54 -2.50 -1.96 20.25
C HIS A 54 -3.10 -3.18 19.53
N ASN A 55 -2.82 -4.38 20.05
CA ASN A 55 -3.10 -5.66 19.40
C ASN A 55 -4.59 -6.04 19.26
N THR A 56 -5.49 -5.23 19.77
CA THR A 56 -6.95 -5.44 19.70
C THR A 56 -7.64 -4.52 18.69
N VAL A 57 -6.90 -3.75 17.91
CA VAL A 57 -7.47 -2.85 16.90
C VAL A 57 -8.19 -3.66 15.83
N LEU A 58 -9.44 -3.28 15.53
CA LEU A 58 -10.18 -3.80 14.39
C LEU A 58 -10.14 -2.79 13.25
N LEU A 59 -9.87 -3.27 12.01
CA LEU A 59 -9.80 -2.37 10.85
C LEU A 59 -11.15 -1.74 10.49
N ASN A 60 -12.27 -2.32 10.94
CA ASN A 60 -13.61 -1.75 10.85
C ASN A 60 -14.14 -1.21 12.19
N GLY A 61 -13.29 -1.13 13.22
CA GLY A 61 -13.63 -0.63 14.55
C GLY A 61 -13.58 0.89 14.67
N ASP A 62 -14.07 1.42 15.78
CA ASP A 62 -14.26 2.86 16.00
C ASP A 62 -12.96 3.67 15.80
N ILE A 63 -11.83 3.19 16.34
CA ILE A 63 -10.53 3.87 16.21
C ILE A 63 -10.12 4.04 14.74
N MET A 64 -10.27 2.97 13.93
CA MET A 64 -9.91 3.04 12.51
C MET A 64 -10.96 3.80 11.71
N ASN A 65 -12.24 3.75 12.09
CA ASN A 65 -13.27 4.57 11.47
C ASN A 65 -12.98 6.07 11.65
N GLU A 66 -12.52 6.52 12.84
CA GLU A 66 -12.07 7.91 13.04
C GLU A 66 -10.92 8.28 12.07
N VAL A 67 -9.95 7.37 11.86
CA VAL A 67 -8.84 7.59 10.93
C VAL A 67 -9.33 7.70 9.47
N TYR A 68 -10.23 6.80 9.05
CA TYR A 68 -10.79 6.85 7.69
C TYR A 68 -11.64 8.09 7.47
N GLU A 69 -12.46 8.48 8.45
CA GLU A 69 -13.28 9.69 8.38
C GLU A 69 -12.41 10.94 8.27
N MET A 70 -11.37 11.06 9.10
CA MET A 70 -10.39 12.13 9.01
C MET A 70 -9.73 12.16 7.62
N ALA A 71 -9.26 11.02 7.11
CA ALA A 71 -8.63 10.94 5.80
C ALA A 71 -9.59 11.31 4.66
N ASN A 72 -10.85 10.87 4.74
CA ASN A 72 -11.88 11.22 3.77
C ASN A 72 -12.22 12.72 3.78
N ASN A 73 -12.30 13.33 4.96
CA ASN A 73 -12.59 14.76 5.12
C ASN A 73 -11.46 15.65 4.58
N HIS A 74 -10.21 15.19 4.65
CA HIS A 74 -9.03 15.84 4.07
C HIS A 74 -8.74 15.43 2.63
N HIS A 75 -9.58 14.58 2.01
CA HIS A 75 -9.42 14.07 0.64
C HIS A 75 -8.08 13.36 0.40
N LEU A 76 -7.59 12.63 1.40
CA LEU A 76 -6.30 11.96 1.33
C LEU A 76 -6.36 10.67 0.52
N ILE A 77 -5.25 10.33 -0.14
CA ILE A 77 -5.00 8.97 -0.62
C ILE A 77 -4.53 8.14 0.57
N PHE A 78 -5.17 6.99 0.80
CA PHE A 78 -4.97 6.17 1.98
C PHE A 78 -4.14 4.92 1.68
N PHE A 79 -2.88 4.91 2.10
CA PHE A 79 -2.04 3.71 2.06
C PHE A 79 -2.22 2.91 3.34
N ILE A 80 -2.39 1.58 3.22
CA ILE A 80 -2.53 0.69 4.36
C ILE A 80 -1.68 -0.56 4.22
N ASP A 81 -0.83 -0.80 5.21
CA ASP A 81 -0.11 -2.05 5.40
C ASP A 81 -0.77 -2.84 6.53
N ILE A 82 -1.36 -3.98 6.19
CA ILE A 82 -2.07 -4.87 7.12
C ILE A 82 -1.20 -6.00 7.65
N GLY A 83 0.10 -5.97 7.36
CA GLY A 83 1.04 -7.01 7.76
C GLY A 83 0.89 -8.31 6.98
N ARG A 84 1.31 -9.41 7.60
CA ARG A 84 1.41 -10.73 6.96
C ARG A 84 0.22 -11.63 7.29
N PRO A 85 -0.15 -12.55 6.39
CA PRO A 85 -1.06 -13.66 6.71
C PRO A 85 -0.66 -14.37 8.02
N SER A 86 -1.64 -14.91 8.72
CA SER A 86 -1.52 -15.55 10.05
C SER A 86 -1.34 -14.61 11.25
N ASN A 87 -1.17 -13.32 11.06
CA ASN A 87 -1.17 -12.34 12.14
C ASN A 87 -2.59 -11.79 12.37
N ASN A 88 -2.89 -11.38 13.61
CA ASN A 88 -4.21 -10.80 13.94
C ASN A 88 -4.47 -9.42 13.29
N CYS A 89 -3.44 -8.75 12.79
CA CYS A 89 -3.56 -7.53 11.98
C CYS A 89 -4.06 -7.80 10.55
N TYR A 90 -4.00 -9.04 10.08
CA TYR A 90 -4.41 -9.43 8.73
C TYR A 90 -5.93 -9.60 8.63
N GLN A 91 -6.63 -8.48 8.54
CA GLN A 91 -8.09 -8.41 8.65
C GLN A 91 -8.73 -7.99 7.33
N ILE A 92 -8.59 -8.81 6.28
CA ILE A 92 -9.06 -8.50 4.91
C ILE A 92 -10.55 -8.16 4.88
N ASP A 93 -11.41 -8.95 5.53
CA ASP A 93 -12.86 -8.75 5.48
C ASP A 93 -13.25 -7.43 6.19
N ASN A 94 -12.63 -7.12 7.34
CA ASN A 94 -12.84 -5.86 8.04
C ASN A 94 -12.36 -4.66 7.20
N LEU A 95 -11.23 -4.82 6.49
CA LEU A 95 -10.71 -3.79 5.59
C LEU A 95 -11.67 -3.54 4.42
N VAL A 96 -12.17 -4.61 3.78
CA VAL A 96 -13.15 -4.52 2.68
C VAL A 96 -14.43 -3.80 3.14
N GLU A 97 -14.92 -4.13 4.35
CA GLU A 97 -16.08 -3.44 4.93
C GLU A 97 -15.82 -1.94 5.08
N SER A 98 -14.64 -1.56 5.60
CA SER A 98 -14.27 -0.15 5.76
C SER A 98 -14.11 0.57 4.42
N ILE A 99 -13.45 -0.02 3.44
CA ILE A 99 -13.27 0.57 2.10
C ILE A 99 -14.63 0.88 1.45
N LYS A 100 -15.60 -0.02 1.58
CA LYS A 100 -16.95 0.16 1.02
C LYS A 100 -17.71 1.36 1.63
N LYS A 101 -17.39 1.77 2.85
CA LYS A 101 -17.98 2.96 3.48
C LYS A 101 -17.49 4.28 2.86
N TYR A 102 -16.31 4.27 2.20
CA TYR A 102 -15.65 5.45 1.63
C TYR A 102 -15.37 5.28 0.13
N PRO A 103 -16.40 5.18 -0.73
CA PRO A 103 -16.22 4.86 -2.16
C PRO A 103 -15.45 5.92 -2.95
N ASN A 104 -15.40 7.16 -2.47
CA ASN A 104 -14.71 8.26 -3.13
C ASN A 104 -13.23 8.40 -2.70
N MET A 105 -12.85 7.80 -1.56
CA MET A 105 -11.46 7.79 -1.08
C MET A 105 -10.67 6.72 -1.83
N LYS A 106 -9.44 7.04 -2.24
CA LYS A 106 -8.55 6.07 -2.89
C LYS A 106 -7.73 5.33 -1.84
N PHE A 107 -7.76 4.01 -1.91
CA PHE A 107 -6.98 3.13 -1.04
C PHE A 107 -5.84 2.48 -1.84
N VAL A 108 -4.66 2.40 -1.23
CA VAL A 108 -3.55 1.60 -1.72
C VAL A 108 -3.23 0.55 -0.66
N VAL A 109 -3.51 -0.71 -0.96
CA VAL A 109 -3.20 -1.84 -0.08
C VAL A 109 -1.77 -2.28 -0.38
N CYS A 110 -0.91 -2.20 0.64
CA CYS A 110 0.52 -2.43 0.46
C CYS A 110 0.86 -3.89 0.21
N HIS A 111 1.93 -4.12 -0.58
CA HIS A 111 2.62 -5.40 -0.77
C HIS A 111 1.73 -6.52 -1.33
N LEU A 112 0.71 -6.20 -2.15
CA LEU A 112 -0.29 -7.17 -2.62
C LEU A 112 -0.90 -8.01 -1.47
N THR A 113 -1.14 -7.41 -0.30
CA THR A 113 -1.53 -8.12 0.93
C THR A 113 -0.45 -9.07 1.50
N ALA A 114 0.82 -8.86 1.13
CA ALA A 114 1.99 -9.59 1.61
C ALA A 114 1.90 -11.14 1.54
N PRO A 115 1.52 -11.75 0.39
CA PRO A 115 1.47 -13.19 0.25
C PRO A 115 2.87 -13.78 0.41
N GLN A 116 2.96 -14.91 1.11
CA GLN A 116 4.20 -15.66 1.30
C GLN A 116 4.28 -16.81 0.27
N LYS A 117 5.40 -17.54 0.31
CA LYS A 117 5.54 -18.74 -0.50
C LYS A 117 4.35 -19.70 -0.31
N ASP A 118 3.90 -20.34 -1.38
CA ASP A 118 2.77 -21.28 -1.41
C ASP A 118 1.40 -20.69 -1.03
N GLN A 119 1.21 -19.36 -1.20
CA GLN A 119 -0.04 -18.66 -0.88
C GLN A 119 -0.75 -18.06 -2.11
N MET A 120 -0.60 -18.65 -3.29
CA MET A 120 -1.28 -18.20 -4.51
C MET A 120 -2.81 -18.18 -4.36
N ASP A 121 -3.40 -19.20 -3.74
CA ASP A 121 -4.85 -19.26 -3.56
C ASP A 121 -5.34 -18.16 -2.59
N LEU A 122 -4.59 -17.88 -1.54
CA LEU A 122 -4.87 -16.77 -0.62
C LEU A 122 -4.79 -15.42 -1.34
N LEU A 123 -3.76 -15.21 -2.19
CA LEU A 123 -3.66 -14.01 -3.01
C LEU A 123 -4.90 -13.84 -3.89
N LYS A 124 -5.31 -14.91 -4.60
CA LYS A 124 -6.51 -14.89 -5.45
C LYS A 124 -7.76 -14.52 -4.68
N GLU A 125 -7.96 -15.13 -3.52
CA GLU A 125 -9.08 -14.82 -2.65
C GLU A 125 -9.09 -13.34 -2.26
N ASN A 126 -7.96 -12.81 -1.78
CA ASN A 126 -7.83 -11.43 -1.35
C ASN A 126 -8.02 -10.43 -2.51
N MET A 127 -7.41 -10.69 -3.67
CA MET A 127 -7.60 -9.85 -4.85
C MET A 127 -9.07 -9.79 -5.29
N ASN A 128 -9.79 -10.92 -5.26
CA ASN A 128 -11.22 -10.94 -5.56
C ASN A 128 -12.06 -10.16 -4.55
N LYS A 129 -11.74 -10.24 -3.24
CA LYS A 129 -12.42 -9.47 -2.19
C LYS A 129 -12.16 -7.96 -2.30
N LEU A 130 -10.93 -7.60 -2.66
CA LEU A 130 -10.45 -6.21 -2.75
C LEU A 130 -10.61 -5.61 -4.17
N LYS A 131 -11.22 -6.32 -5.11
CA LYS A 131 -11.52 -5.82 -6.46
C LYS A 131 -12.63 -4.77 -6.40
N LEU A 132 -12.27 -3.58 -5.96
CA LEU A 132 -13.14 -2.41 -5.84
C LEU A 132 -12.56 -1.24 -6.67
N ASP A 133 -13.42 -0.38 -7.23
CA ASP A 133 -13.02 0.70 -8.15
C ASP A 133 -12.03 1.69 -7.54
N ASN A 134 -12.09 1.87 -6.21
CA ASN A 134 -11.26 2.80 -5.46
C ASN A 134 -10.03 2.16 -4.80
N VAL A 135 -9.74 0.88 -5.08
CA VAL A 135 -8.59 0.15 -4.52
C VAL A 135 -7.48 -0.01 -5.55
N TYR A 136 -6.27 0.25 -5.10
CA TYR A 136 -4.99 0.03 -5.78
C TYR A 136 -4.10 -0.84 -4.89
N PHE A 137 -3.03 -1.40 -5.47
CA PHE A 137 -2.09 -2.24 -4.74
C PHE A 137 -0.66 -1.83 -5.09
N ASP A 138 0.23 -1.77 -4.11
CA ASP A 138 1.66 -1.72 -4.41
C ASP A 138 2.29 -3.11 -4.34
N ILE A 139 3.41 -3.28 -5.05
CA ILE A 139 4.18 -4.51 -5.11
C ILE A 139 5.52 -4.42 -4.36
N ALA A 140 5.68 -3.37 -3.56
CA ALA A 140 6.86 -3.20 -2.76
C ALA A 140 7.10 -4.41 -1.86
N SER A 141 8.35 -4.75 -1.62
CA SER A 141 8.76 -5.84 -0.72
C SER A 141 8.25 -7.27 -1.08
N LEU A 142 7.61 -7.45 -2.22
CA LEU A 142 7.04 -8.74 -2.59
C LEU A 142 8.11 -9.87 -2.65
N PRO A 143 9.32 -9.64 -3.25
CA PRO A 143 10.39 -10.65 -3.19
C PRO A 143 10.83 -11.04 -1.77
N ASN A 144 10.76 -10.11 -0.79
CA ASN A 144 11.01 -10.44 0.61
C ASN A 144 9.95 -11.37 1.20
N ASN A 145 8.70 -11.19 0.80
CA ASN A 145 7.59 -12.01 1.28
C ASN A 145 7.66 -13.43 0.70
N THR A 146 8.03 -13.57 -0.57
CA THR A 146 8.18 -14.87 -1.24
C THR A 146 9.51 -15.57 -0.88
N LYS A 147 10.48 -14.84 -0.32
CA LYS A 147 11.80 -15.32 0.09
C LYS A 147 12.56 -15.99 -1.06
N GLU A 148 12.60 -15.34 -2.19
CA GLU A 148 13.26 -15.81 -3.39
C GLU A 148 14.55 -15.05 -3.68
N GLU A 149 15.40 -15.68 -4.47
CA GLU A 149 16.53 -15.04 -5.12
C GLU A 149 16.13 -14.46 -6.48
N TYR A 150 16.87 -13.44 -6.92
CA TYR A 150 16.70 -12.86 -8.26
C TYR A 150 16.74 -13.94 -9.35
N PRO A 151 15.85 -13.93 -10.34
CA PRO A 151 14.93 -12.87 -10.73
C PRO A 151 13.51 -12.95 -10.12
N PHE A 152 13.32 -13.56 -8.97
CA PHE A 152 12.06 -13.62 -8.20
C PHE A 152 10.85 -14.17 -8.99
N PRO A 153 10.90 -15.40 -9.53
CA PRO A 153 9.87 -15.93 -10.42
C PRO A 153 8.49 -16.02 -9.78
N LEU A 154 8.38 -16.42 -8.51
CA LEU A 154 7.09 -16.50 -7.80
C LEU A 154 6.50 -15.11 -7.55
N ALA A 155 7.32 -14.11 -7.22
CA ALA A 155 6.86 -12.73 -7.10
C ALA A 155 6.28 -12.22 -8.43
N GLN A 156 6.91 -12.55 -9.56
CA GLN A 156 6.39 -12.24 -10.90
C GLN A 156 5.04 -12.93 -11.17
N GLU A 157 4.92 -14.21 -10.82
CA GLU A 157 3.67 -14.98 -10.97
C GLU A 157 2.55 -14.36 -10.12
N TYR A 158 2.85 -13.95 -8.89
CA TYR A 158 1.89 -13.29 -8.00
C TYR A 158 1.40 -11.95 -8.57
N ILE A 159 2.31 -11.14 -9.12
CA ILE A 159 1.93 -9.88 -9.78
C ILE A 159 1.07 -10.17 -11.00
N LYS A 160 1.44 -11.15 -11.82
CA LYS A 160 0.66 -11.50 -13.02
C LYS A 160 -0.74 -11.99 -12.67
N GLU A 161 -0.87 -12.79 -11.64
CA GLU A 161 -2.17 -13.26 -11.17
C GLU A 161 -3.03 -12.10 -10.60
N ALA A 162 -2.42 -11.19 -9.85
CA ALA A 162 -3.12 -9.99 -9.39
C ALA A 162 -3.61 -9.15 -10.57
N ILE A 163 -2.79 -8.93 -11.60
CA ILE A 163 -3.18 -8.24 -12.84
C ILE A 163 -4.38 -8.92 -13.51
N ASN A 164 -4.37 -10.25 -13.61
CA ASN A 164 -5.47 -11.02 -14.22
C ASN A 164 -6.80 -10.81 -13.48
N ILE A 165 -6.75 -10.57 -12.16
CA ILE A 165 -7.95 -10.40 -11.33
C ILE A 165 -8.41 -8.95 -11.29
N VAL A 166 -7.51 -8.02 -10.94
CA VAL A 166 -7.88 -6.62 -10.67
C VAL A 166 -7.58 -5.65 -11.81
N GLY A 167 -6.79 -6.06 -12.80
CA GLY A 167 -6.32 -5.22 -13.91
C GLY A 167 -4.96 -4.60 -13.65
N SER A 168 -4.17 -4.40 -14.72
CA SER A 168 -2.85 -3.76 -14.61
C SER A 168 -2.92 -2.29 -14.19
N ASP A 169 -4.07 -1.65 -14.40
CA ASP A 169 -4.33 -0.25 -14.02
C ASP A 169 -4.51 -0.03 -12.50
N LYS A 170 -4.42 -1.10 -11.71
CA LYS A 170 -4.52 -1.08 -10.25
C LYS A 170 -3.21 -1.35 -9.52
N ILE A 171 -2.15 -1.72 -10.24
CA ILE A 171 -0.88 -2.14 -9.66
C ILE A 171 0.14 -1.01 -9.71
N LEU A 172 0.80 -0.72 -8.59
CA LEU A 172 1.81 0.33 -8.43
C LEU A 172 3.16 -0.30 -8.08
N TRP A 173 4.23 0.14 -8.72
CA TRP A 173 5.57 -0.20 -8.29
C TRP A 173 5.96 0.55 -7.02
N GLY A 174 6.72 -0.09 -6.14
CA GLY A 174 7.29 0.48 -4.93
C GLY A 174 8.52 -0.29 -4.47
N THR A 175 9.32 0.28 -3.59
CA THR A 175 10.57 -0.32 -3.10
C THR A 175 10.53 -0.79 -1.66
N ASP A 176 9.69 -0.20 -0.83
CA ASP A 176 9.74 -0.38 0.63
C ASP A 176 11.15 -0.05 1.20
N PHE A 177 11.78 0.98 0.61
CA PHE A 177 13.09 1.45 1.07
C PHE A 177 13.01 2.06 2.48
N PRO A 178 13.95 1.79 3.40
CA PRO A 178 15.19 1.02 3.18
C PRO A 178 15.08 -0.49 3.47
N TYR A 179 13.96 -0.96 4.02
CA TYR A 179 13.80 -2.32 4.53
C TYR A 179 14.09 -3.40 3.46
N ALA A 180 13.50 -3.29 2.30
CA ALA A 180 13.67 -4.27 1.23
C ALA A 180 15.12 -4.37 0.71
N MET A 181 15.87 -3.27 0.78
CA MET A 181 17.26 -3.22 0.29
C MET A 181 18.25 -4.01 1.17
N MET A 182 17.80 -4.58 2.28
CA MET A 182 18.62 -5.53 3.05
C MET A 182 18.74 -6.90 2.36
N ASN A 183 17.83 -7.23 1.45
CA ASN A 183 17.74 -8.55 0.81
C ASN A 183 18.02 -8.52 -0.69
N TYR A 184 17.79 -7.40 -1.37
CA TYR A 184 18.06 -7.21 -2.78
C TYR A 184 18.35 -5.74 -3.10
N SER A 185 19.05 -5.49 -4.18
CA SER A 185 19.45 -4.14 -4.59
C SER A 185 18.26 -3.34 -5.17
N TYR A 186 18.41 -2.00 -5.21
CA TYR A 186 17.46 -1.13 -5.91
C TYR A 186 17.30 -1.53 -7.39
N LEU A 187 18.40 -1.91 -8.05
CA LEU A 187 18.39 -2.36 -9.44
C LEU A 187 17.50 -3.60 -9.61
N GLU A 188 17.64 -4.58 -8.74
CA GLU A 188 16.82 -5.81 -8.76
C GLU A 188 15.36 -5.52 -8.45
N SER A 189 15.05 -4.48 -7.63
CA SER A 189 13.67 -4.14 -7.26
C SER A 189 12.78 -3.73 -8.43
N TYR A 190 13.34 -3.37 -9.58
CA TYR A 190 12.57 -3.06 -10.78
C TYR A 190 12.93 -3.94 -11.98
N LYS A 191 14.18 -4.39 -12.10
CA LYS A 191 14.64 -5.20 -13.23
C LYS A 191 13.90 -6.53 -13.36
N TYR A 192 13.49 -7.14 -12.26
CA TYR A 192 12.75 -8.40 -12.28
C TYR A 192 11.38 -8.29 -13.00
N ILE A 193 10.82 -7.07 -13.10
CA ILE A 193 9.62 -6.79 -13.90
C ILE A 193 10.02 -6.29 -15.29
N GLU A 194 10.95 -5.35 -15.37
CA GLU A 194 11.36 -4.72 -16.62
C GLU A 194 11.87 -5.75 -17.63
N ASP A 195 12.73 -6.67 -17.19
CA ASP A 195 13.35 -7.68 -18.05
C ASP A 195 12.48 -8.95 -18.23
N SER A 196 11.36 -9.06 -17.51
CA SER A 196 10.47 -10.21 -17.59
C SER A 196 9.67 -10.25 -18.89
N ASN A 197 9.55 -11.45 -19.48
CA ASN A 197 8.65 -11.71 -20.61
C ASN A 197 7.22 -12.05 -20.18
N LEU A 198 6.95 -12.12 -18.87
CA LEU A 198 5.62 -12.43 -18.35
C LEU A 198 4.66 -11.25 -18.47
N PHE A 199 5.19 -10.02 -18.51
CA PHE A 199 4.43 -8.79 -18.58
C PHE A 199 4.50 -8.17 -19.97
N THR A 200 3.35 -7.70 -20.49
CA THR A 200 3.29 -6.90 -21.71
C THR A 200 3.93 -5.52 -21.46
N GLN A 201 4.24 -4.81 -22.54
CA GLN A 201 4.78 -3.45 -22.45
C GLN A 201 3.80 -2.50 -21.75
N GLU A 202 2.50 -2.61 -22.06
CA GLU A 202 1.45 -1.82 -21.42
C GLU A 202 1.35 -2.09 -19.90
N GLU A 203 1.43 -3.36 -19.47
CA GLU A 203 1.42 -3.71 -18.07
C GLU A 203 2.63 -3.10 -17.31
N LYS A 204 3.82 -3.15 -17.91
CA LYS A 204 5.04 -2.52 -17.35
C LYS A 204 4.88 -1.01 -17.21
N GLU A 205 4.39 -0.33 -18.24
CA GLU A 205 4.15 1.11 -18.22
C GLU A 205 3.10 1.51 -17.17
N ASN A 206 2.05 0.70 -17.02
CA ASN A 206 1.04 0.91 -15.99
C ASN A 206 1.65 0.77 -14.59
N ILE A 207 2.36 -0.31 -14.32
CA ILE A 207 2.99 -0.58 -13.02
C ILE A 207 3.99 0.52 -12.65
N PHE A 208 4.88 0.91 -13.56
CA PHE A 208 5.98 1.83 -13.25
C PHE A 208 5.61 3.30 -13.31
N TYR A 209 4.57 3.68 -14.06
CA TYR A 209 4.34 5.10 -14.33
C TYR A 209 2.86 5.52 -14.42
N ASN A 210 2.09 4.92 -15.32
CA ASN A 210 0.76 5.44 -15.67
C ASN A 210 -0.20 5.48 -14.48
N ASN A 211 -0.18 4.42 -13.65
CA ASN A 211 -1.09 4.31 -12.51
C ASN A 211 -0.73 5.32 -11.42
N ALA A 212 0.55 5.48 -11.09
CA ALA A 212 0.98 6.49 -10.14
C ALA A 212 0.63 7.90 -10.65
N LYS A 213 0.92 8.19 -11.93
CA LYS A 213 0.55 9.47 -12.54
C LYS A 213 -0.95 9.74 -12.50
N LYS A 214 -1.78 8.74 -12.76
CA LYS A 214 -3.24 8.86 -12.69
C LYS A 214 -3.73 9.07 -11.26
N LEU A 215 -3.20 8.27 -10.31
CA LEU A 215 -3.59 8.31 -8.89
C LEU A 215 -3.23 9.66 -8.25
N PHE A 216 -2.06 10.21 -8.58
CA PHE A 216 -1.54 11.44 -8.00
C PHE A 216 -1.74 12.68 -8.89
N LYS A 217 -2.51 12.58 -9.99
CA LYS A 217 -2.65 13.64 -11.00
C LYS A 217 -3.09 14.98 -10.43
N GLU A 218 -3.93 14.98 -9.40
CA GLU A 218 -4.41 16.21 -8.76
C GLU A 218 -3.42 16.79 -7.74
N LEU A 219 -2.30 16.09 -7.48
CA LEU A 219 -1.30 16.43 -6.47
C LEU A 219 0.02 16.93 -7.08
N ILE A 220 0.20 16.76 -8.38
CA ILE A 220 1.36 17.16 -9.17
C ILE A 220 0.92 18.26 -10.14
#